data_2c7b5c42d1136bd5141b8a61adafc149
#
_entry.id   2c7b5c42d1136bd5141b8a61adafc149
#
_cell.length_a   1.000
_cell.length_b   1.000
_cell.length_c   1.000
_cell.angle_alpha   90.00
_cell.angle_beta   90.00
_cell.angle_gamma   90.00
#
_symmetry.space_group_name_H-M   'P 1'
#
loop_
_entity.id
_entity.type
_entity.pdbx_description
1 polymer ?
#
loop_
_entity_poly.entity_id
_entity_poly.type
_entity_poly.pdbx_seq_one_letter_code
_entity_poly.pdbx_strand_id
1 'polypeptide(L)'
;FMTDDVLFGYVTNITLNDYFDQDKLKKAREEVIATKGKVVVVGSGAAMVVPAEAVLVYADMARWEIQQRFRRHEVKALGIDNRKDAVSLQYKRGYFNDWRVCDKYKESLFDKVDFWLDTHIATEPKMIDQTTFFKGIEETVHSPFRVVPFFDPAPWGGQWMKEVCDLDPEKENYGWCFDCVPEENSLYFEVNGVRFELPSVDLVLLKTRELLGEPVEARFGKDFPIRFDFLDTVGGGNLSVQVHPTTQFIRENFGMYYTQDESYYLLDAKEGATVYLGLKTGIDKNEMIEDLRKAQKGEIVFNTEKYVNKLPAKKHDHYLIPGGTVHCSGSEALVLEISSTPNLFTFKLWDWQRLGLDGKPRPINVERGKEVIDWKRDTEYVKQHLANHLTKISEGDGWSCLLYTSDAADEG
;
A
#
# COMPACT_ATOMS: atom_id res chain seq x y z
N PHE A 1 -14.96 -11.01 8.72
CA PHE A 1 -14.04 -10.22 7.89
C PHE A 1 -12.69 -10.91 7.69
N MET A 2 -12.24 -11.67 8.68
CA MET A 2 -11.07 -12.54 8.51
C MET A 2 -11.52 -13.80 7.77
N THR A 3 -10.90 -14.05 6.63
CA THR A 3 -11.15 -15.24 5.80
C THR A 3 -10.08 -16.31 6.06
N ASP A 4 -10.27 -17.53 5.57
CA ASP A 4 -9.27 -18.60 5.65
C ASP A 4 -8.06 -18.38 4.73
N ASP A 5 -8.12 -17.40 3.83
CA ASP A 5 -7.00 -17.01 2.98
C ASP A 5 -5.85 -16.45 3.82
N VAL A 6 -4.62 -16.79 3.49
CA VAL A 6 -3.43 -16.37 4.25
C VAL A 6 -3.07 -14.89 4.03
N LEU A 7 -3.55 -14.26 2.96
CA LEU A 7 -3.21 -12.89 2.58
C LEU A 7 -4.42 -11.97 2.52
N PHE A 8 -5.58 -12.46 2.05
CA PHE A 8 -6.72 -11.62 1.71
C PHE A 8 -7.88 -11.80 2.69
N GLY A 9 -8.49 -10.68 3.07
CA GLY A 9 -9.68 -10.59 3.89
C GLY A 9 -10.77 -9.82 3.16
N TYR A 10 -11.82 -9.45 3.86
CA TYR A 10 -12.88 -8.58 3.37
C TYR A 10 -12.88 -7.28 4.20
N VAL A 11 -12.98 -6.14 3.54
CA VAL A 11 -12.97 -4.84 4.22
C VAL A 11 -14.14 -4.75 5.20
N THR A 12 -13.83 -4.45 6.44
CA THR A 12 -14.82 -4.39 7.51
C THR A 12 -15.67 -3.12 7.45
N ASN A 13 -16.92 -3.24 7.87
CA ASN A 13 -17.81 -2.11 8.10
C ASN A 13 -18.16 -1.90 9.59
N ILE A 14 -17.59 -2.72 10.50
CA ILE A 14 -17.83 -2.57 11.93
C ILE A 14 -17.12 -1.35 12.51
N THR A 15 -17.47 -1.00 13.73
CA THR A 15 -16.92 0.12 14.50
C THR A 15 -16.12 -0.38 15.70
N LEU A 16 -15.37 0.51 16.35
CA LEU A 16 -14.65 0.14 17.57
C LEU A 16 -15.59 -0.32 18.68
N ASN A 17 -16.83 0.20 18.73
CA ASN A 17 -17.82 -0.21 19.72
C ASN A 17 -18.17 -1.70 19.66
N ASP A 18 -18.10 -2.31 18.46
CA ASP A 18 -18.41 -3.73 18.25
C ASP A 18 -17.33 -4.67 18.83
N TYR A 19 -16.16 -4.13 19.21
CA TYR A 19 -15.12 -4.88 19.92
C TYR A 19 -15.35 -5.02 21.40
N PHE A 20 -16.29 -4.25 21.97
CA PHE A 20 -16.50 -4.20 23.42
C PHE A 20 -17.80 -4.89 23.81
N ASP A 21 -17.69 -5.67 24.88
CA ASP A 21 -18.85 -6.13 25.65
C ASP A 21 -19.51 -4.91 26.30
N GLN A 22 -20.76 -4.65 25.95
CA GLN A 22 -21.45 -3.42 26.33
C GLN A 22 -21.70 -3.32 27.83
N ASP A 23 -21.91 -4.44 28.53
CA ASP A 23 -22.10 -4.44 30.00
C ASP A 23 -20.77 -4.11 30.70
N LYS A 24 -19.65 -4.66 30.21
CA LYS A 24 -18.33 -4.33 30.75
C LYS A 24 -17.94 -2.89 30.45
N LEU A 25 -18.27 -2.39 29.25
CA LEU A 25 -18.02 -0.99 28.89
C LEU A 25 -18.79 -0.03 29.79
N LYS A 26 -20.07 -0.32 30.06
CA LYS A 26 -20.89 0.45 30.97
C LYS A 26 -20.33 0.42 32.40
N LYS A 27 -19.97 -0.75 32.87
CA LYS A 27 -19.35 -0.91 34.21
C LYS A 27 -18.03 -0.13 34.33
N ALA A 28 -17.20 -0.17 33.30
CA ALA A 28 -15.94 0.59 33.29
C ALA A 28 -16.18 2.11 33.32
N ARG A 29 -17.19 2.63 32.62
CA ARG A 29 -17.61 4.04 32.77
C ARG A 29 -18.05 4.42 34.14
N GLU A 30 -18.90 3.60 34.76
CA GLU A 30 -19.39 3.81 36.13
C GLU A 30 -18.23 3.82 37.12
N GLU A 31 -17.27 2.93 36.99
CA GLU A 31 -16.08 2.84 37.82
C GLU A 31 -15.17 4.07 37.66
N VAL A 32 -14.90 4.51 36.43
CA VAL A 32 -14.13 5.74 36.15
C VAL A 32 -14.79 6.97 36.81
N ILE A 33 -16.11 7.13 36.63
CA ILE A 33 -16.86 8.28 37.16
C ILE A 33 -16.91 8.24 38.71
N ALA A 34 -17.03 7.05 39.32
CA ALA A 34 -17.10 6.91 40.77
C ALA A 34 -15.75 7.06 41.49
N THR A 35 -14.64 6.92 40.74
CA THR A 35 -13.30 6.96 41.31
C THR A 35 -12.92 8.38 41.71
N LYS A 36 -12.54 8.57 42.97
CA LYS A 36 -12.10 9.87 43.49
C LYS A 36 -10.62 10.10 43.22
N GLY A 37 -10.26 11.34 42.90
CA GLY A 37 -8.89 11.78 42.66
C GLY A 37 -8.54 11.80 41.17
N LYS A 38 -7.23 11.77 40.85
CA LYS A 38 -6.76 11.76 39.43
C LYS A 38 -6.84 10.35 38.89
N VAL A 39 -7.55 10.19 37.78
CA VAL A 39 -7.70 8.93 37.05
C VAL A 39 -7.04 9.06 35.67
N VAL A 40 -6.26 8.09 35.29
CA VAL A 40 -5.69 7.98 33.95
C VAL A 40 -6.20 6.68 33.31
N VAL A 41 -6.91 6.81 32.21
CA VAL A 41 -7.39 5.66 31.41
C VAL A 41 -6.53 5.52 30.18
N VAL A 42 -5.96 4.35 29.96
CA VAL A 42 -5.04 4.08 28.84
C VAL A 42 -5.54 2.90 28.01
N GLY A 43 -5.57 3.06 26.71
CA GLY A 43 -5.87 1.98 25.76
C GLY A 43 -6.77 2.40 24.62
N SER A 44 -6.89 1.54 23.60
CA SER A 44 -7.82 1.73 22.50
C SER A 44 -9.26 1.78 23.05
N GLY A 45 -9.96 2.88 22.79
CA GLY A 45 -11.30 3.11 23.35
C GLY A 45 -11.33 3.79 24.73
N ALA A 46 -10.21 4.28 25.26
CA ALA A 46 -10.19 5.03 26.53
C ALA A 46 -11.21 6.19 26.53
N ALA A 47 -11.33 6.92 25.44
CA ALA A 47 -12.33 7.99 25.27
C ALA A 47 -13.79 7.50 25.35
N MET A 48 -14.05 6.20 25.27
CA MET A 48 -15.39 5.63 25.41
C MET A 48 -15.84 5.51 26.86
N VAL A 49 -14.93 5.55 27.81
CA VAL A 49 -15.21 5.31 29.24
C VAL A 49 -14.98 6.53 30.13
N VAL A 50 -14.38 7.59 29.59
CA VAL A 50 -14.15 8.84 30.35
C VAL A 50 -15.33 9.81 30.19
N PRO A 51 -15.55 10.74 31.15
CA PRO A 51 -16.53 11.82 31.01
C PRO A 51 -16.08 12.83 29.93
N ALA A 52 -17.02 13.63 29.44
CA ALA A 52 -16.76 14.58 28.34
C ALA A 52 -15.72 15.66 28.68
N GLU A 53 -15.55 15.97 29.94
CA GLU A 53 -14.62 16.98 30.46
C GLU A 53 -13.18 16.44 30.66
N ALA A 54 -12.98 15.13 30.44
CA ALA A 54 -11.66 14.54 30.59
C ALA A 54 -10.70 15.09 29.52
N VAL A 55 -9.47 15.39 29.93
CA VAL A 55 -8.40 15.73 28.99
C VAL A 55 -8.07 14.50 28.15
N LEU A 56 -8.18 14.64 26.84
CA LEU A 56 -7.95 13.55 25.88
C LEU A 56 -6.60 13.73 25.18
N VAL A 57 -5.72 12.76 25.41
CA VAL A 57 -4.43 12.65 24.72
C VAL A 57 -4.52 11.51 23.71
N TYR A 58 -4.36 11.79 22.43
CA TYR A 58 -4.35 10.78 21.37
C TYR A 58 -2.91 10.38 21.06
N ALA A 59 -2.55 9.14 21.37
CA ALA A 59 -1.27 8.55 21.01
C ALA A 59 -1.36 8.02 19.57
N ASP A 60 -0.58 8.61 18.68
CA ASP A 60 -0.65 8.35 17.25
C ASP A 60 0.62 7.75 16.67
N MET A 61 0.46 7.08 15.53
CA MET A 61 1.55 6.39 14.85
C MET A 61 1.15 6.03 13.42
N ALA A 62 2.06 6.26 12.46
CA ALA A 62 1.88 5.84 11.06
C ALA A 62 1.84 4.31 10.94
N ARG A 63 1.08 3.81 9.98
CA ARG A 63 0.94 2.37 9.73
C ARG A 63 2.27 1.70 9.37
N TRP A 64 3.19 2.44 8.73
CA TRP A 64 4.54 1.93 8.47
C TRP A 64 5.27 1.55 9.77
N GLU A 65 5.25 2.40 10.80
CA GLU A 65 5.87 2.06 12.10
C GLU A 65 5.11 0.91 12.79
N ILE A 66 3.78 0.83 12.66
CA ILE A 66 3.01 -0.31 13.17
C ILE A 66 3.50 -1.61 12.51
N GLN A 67 3.75 -1.60 11.20
CA GLN A 67 4.28 -2.75 10.47
C GLN A 67 5.70 -3.12 10.94
N GLN A 68 6.56 -2.13 11.20
CA GLN A 68 7.89 -2.39 11.77
C GLN A 68 7.77 -3.06 13.15
N ARG A 69 6.83 -2.62 13.98
CA ARG A 69 6.55 -3.26 15.29
C ARG A 69 5.96 -4.67 15.15
N PHE A 70 5.18 -4.95 14.11
CA PHE A 70 4.79 -6.33 13.78
C PHE A 70 6.00 -7.20 13.46
N ARG A 71 6.94 -6.70 12.64
CA ARG A 71 8.18 -7.41 12.30
C ARG A 71 9.06 -7.71 13.51
N ARG A 72 9.02 -6.84 14.53
CA ARG A 72 9.73 -7.02 15.80
C ARG A 72 8.92 -7.76 16.86
N HIS A 73 7.67 -8.18 16.56
CA HIS A 73 6.74 -8.85 17.49
C HIS A 73 6.43 -8.04 18.78
N GLU A 74 6.50 -6.72 18.70
CA GLU A 74 6.33 -5.81 19.84
C GLU A 74 4.86 -5.50 20.15
N VAL A 75 4.00 -5.49 19.14
CA VAL A 75 2.59 -5.07 19.27
C VAL A 75 1.62 -6.17 18.90
N LYS A 76 0.42 -6.06 19.42
CA LYS A 76 -0.70 -6.98 19.21
C LYS A 76 -1.86 -6.26 18.53
N ALA A 77 -2.72 -7.01 17.88
CA ALA A 77 -3.95 -6.52 17.29
C ALA A 77 -5.02 -6.15 18.34
N LEU A 78 -6.08 -5.48 17.90
CA LEU A 78 -7.22 -5.16 18.75
C LEU A 78 -7.86 -6.43 19.32
N GLY A 79 -7.98 -6.48 20.64
CA GLY A 79 -8.72 -7.52 21.36
C GLY A 79 -8.08 -8.91 21.40
N ILE A 80 -6.96 -9.15 20.74
CA ILE A 80 -6.25 -10.44 20.76
C ILE A 80 -4.74 -10.25 20.90
N ASP A 81 -4.05 -11.28 21.39
CA ASP A 81 -2.58 -11.33 21.38
C ASP A 81 -2.12 -12.25 20.23
N ASN A 82 -1.79 -11.62 19.12
CA ASN A 82 -1.32 -12.27 17.90
C ASN A 82 0.14 -11.93 17.58
N ARG A 83 0.94 -11.55 18.57
CA ARG A 83 2.36 -11.18 18.36
C ARG A 83 3.21 -12.31 17.79
N LYS A 84 2.78 -13.57 17.98
CA LYS A 84 3.48 -14.75 17.47
C LYS A 84 3.03 -15.17 16.06
N ASP A 85 2.00 -14.54 15.52
CA ASP A 85 1.52 -14.82 14.19
C ASP A 85 2.54 -14.34 13.14
N ALA A 86 2.46 -14.89 11.94
CA ALA A 86 3.22 -14.38 10.82
C ALA A 86 2.86 -12.90 10.56
N VAL A 87 3.86 -12.11 10.22
CA VAL A 87 3.69 -10.66 9.96
C VAL A 87 2.61 -10.39 8.90
N SER A 88 2.53 -11.25 7.87
CA SER A 88 1.49 -11.18 6.84
C SER A 88 0.07 -11.32 7.39
N LEU A 89 -0.14 -12.17 8.41
CA LEU A 89 -1.44 -12.32 9.07
C LEU A 89 -1.77 -11.13 9.95
N GLN A 90 -0.78 -10.56 10.63
CA GLN A 90 -0.95 -9.31 11.39
C GLN A 90 -1.30 -8.15 10.47
N TYR A 91 -0.58 -8.02 9.34
CA TYR A 91 -0.86 -7.01 8.31
C TYR A 91 -2.26 -7.18 7.71
N LYS A 92 -2.62 -8.41 7.29
CA LYS A 92 -3.96 -8.72 6.79
C LYS A 92 -5.04 -8.22 7.74
N ARG A 93 -4.91 -8.53 9.04
CA ARG A 93 -5.87 -8.10 10.04
C ARG A 93 -5.89 -6.58 10.20
N GLY A 94 -4.73 -5.95 10.22
CA GLY A 94 -4.61 -4.49 10.24
C GLY A 94 -5.33 -3.85 9.07
N TYR A 95 -4.98 -4.25 7.87
CA TYR A 95 -5.48 -3.68 6.62
C TYR A 95 -7.00 -3.83 6.44
N PHE A 96 -7.52 -5.05 6.61
CA PHE A 96 -8.93 -5.33 6.35
C PHE A 96 -9.85 -4.96 7.51
N ASN A 97 -9.32 -4.86 8.72
CA ASN A 97 -10.14 -4.74 9.91
C ASN A 97 -9.68 -3.64 10.86
N ASP A 98 -8.58 -3.85 11.60
CA ASP A 98 -8.27 -3.05 12.78
C ASP A 98 -7.97 -1.58 12.44
N TRP A 99 -7.21 -1.30 11.38
CA TRP A 99 -6.90 0.07 10.95
C TRP A 99 -8.14 0.81 10.49
N ARG A 100 -9.02 0.15 9.72
CA ARG A 100 -10.29 0.72 9.26
C ARG A 100 -11.20 1.13 10.42
N VAL A 101 -11.26 0.28 11.44
CA VAL A 101 -12.01 0.55 12.66
C VAL A 101 -11.41 1.71 13.46
N CYS A 102 -10.07 1.73 13.59
CA CYS A 102 -9.37 2.80 14.29
C CYS A 102 -9.50 4.15 13.59
N ASP A 103 -9.39 4.19 12.26
CA ASP A 103 -9.55 5.43 11.50
C ASP A 103 -10.95 6.04 11.67
N LYS A 104 -12.01 5.21 11.52
CA LYS A 104 -13.38 5.66 11.77
C LYS A 104 -13.57 6.21 13.18
N TYR A 105 -12.95 5.56 14.15
CA TYR A 105 -13.03 6.03 15.54
C TYR A 105 -12.22 7.32 15.75
N LYS A 106 -11.00 7.41 15.20
CA LYS A 106 -10.16 8.61 15.23
C LYS A 106 -10.91 9.81 14.64
N GLU A 107 -11.56 9.65 13.49
CA GLU A 107 -12.37 10.74 12.89
C GLU A 107 -13.41 11.30 13.87
N SER A 108 -14.04 10.47 14.69
CA SER A 108 -15.04 10.91 15.67
C SER A 108 -14.43 11.66 16.87
N LEU A 109 -13.10 11.66 16.97
CA LEU A 109 -12.36 12.24 18.08
C LEU A 109 -11.59 13.51 17.70
N PHE A 110 -11.35 13.82 16.43
CA PHE A 110 -10.51 14.93 16.01
C PHE A 110 -10.82 16.25 16.74
N ASP A 111 -12.09 16.61 16.86
CA ASP A 111 -12.52 17.84 17.54
C ASP A 111 -12.49 17.75 19.08
N LYS A 112 -12.20 16.57 19.64
CA LYS A 112 -12.26 16.30 21.08
C LYS A 112 -10.88 16.09 21.70
N VAL A 113 -9.87 15.85 20.86
CA VAL A 113 -8.49 15.61 21.32
C VAL A 113 -7.86 16.93 21.76
N ASP A 114 -7.42 17.01 23.01
CA ASP A 114 -6.71 18.18 23.54
C ASP A 114 -5.23 18.18 23.15
N PHE A 115 -4.62 16.98 23.13
CA PHE A 115 -3.20 16.81 22.82
C PHE A 115 -2.93 15.62 21.92
N TRP A 116 -2.08 15.82 20.93
CA TRP A 116 -1.58 14.79 20.03
C TRP A 116 -0.19 14.35 20.46
N LEU A 117 -0.01 13.04 20.64
CA LEU A 117 1.22 12.44 21.11
C LEU A 117 1.85 11.59 20.02
N ASP A 118 2.97 12.03 19.49
CA ASP A 118 3.82 11.27 18.58
C ASP A 118 4.49 10.12 19.36
N THR A 119 4.23 8.88 18.94
CA THR A 119 4.75 7.67 19.56
C THR A 119 5.59 6.82 18.62
N HIS A 120 6.07 7.39 17.49
CA HIS A 120 6.91 6.67 16.52
C HIS A 120 8.21 6.20 17.18
N ILE A 121 8.85 7.05 18.00
CA ILE A 121 10.02 6.67 18.79
C ILE A 121 9.57 6.50 20.25
N ALA A 122 9.46 5.25 20.71
CA ALA A 122 8.90 4.94 22.02
C ALA A 122 9.63 5.62 23.20
N THR A 123 10.94 5.86 23.06
CA THR A 123 11.78 6.50 24.10
C THR A 123 11.80 8.03 24.01
N GLU A 124 11.23 8.62 22.94
CA GLU A 124 11.25 10.04 22.68
C GLU A 124 9.87 10.57 22.27
N PRO A 125 8.83 10.37 23.12
CA PRO A 125 7.50 10.85 22.79
C PRO A 125 7.48 12.39 22.74
N LYS A 126 6.73 12.93 21.75
CA LYS A 126 6.55 14.36 21.60
C LYS A 126 5.07 14.68 21.61
N MET A 127 4.71 15.82 22.14
CA MET A 127 3.31 16.18 22.30
C MET A 127 3.08 17.62 21.85
N ILE A 128 1.99 17.83 21.11
CA ILE A 128 1.50 19.16 20.70
C ILE A 128 0.03 19.28 21.10
N ASP A 129 -0.42 20.52 21.30
CA ASP A 129 -1.82 20.78 21.56
C ASP A 129 -2.68 20.77 20.29
N GLN A 130 -3.99 20.73 20.46
CA GLN A 130 -4.97 20.71 19.38
C GLN A 130 -4.77 21.88 18.40
N THR A 131 -4.55 23.08 18.90
CA THR A 131 -4.39 24.29 18.09
C THR A 131 -3.17 24.16 17.17
N THR A 132 -2.05 23.70 17.71
CA THR A 132 -0.81 23.48 16.94
C THR A 132 -0.99 22.38 15.91
N PHE A 133 -1.68 21.29 16.28
CA PHE A 133 -1.97 20.18 15.35
C PHE A 133 -2.79 20.68 14.14
N PHE A 134 -3.93 21.34 14.36
CA PHE A 134 -4.77 21.80 13.26
C PHE A 134 -4.11 22.89 12.43
N LYS A 135 -3.30 23.76 13.04
CA LYS A 135 -2.50 24.74 12.31
C LYS A 135 -1.52 24.07 11.35
N GLY A 136 -0.81 23.01 11.82
CA GLY A 136 0.10 22.25 10.98
C GLY A 136 -0.62 21.55 9.80
N ILE A 137 -1.79 20.95 10.06
CA ILE A 137 -2.64 20.35 9.01
C ILE A 137 -3.04 21.41 7.97
N GLU A 138 -3.49 22.59 8.41
CA GLU A 138 -3.91 23.69 7.53
C GLU A 138 -2.76 24.22 6.68
N GLU A 139 -1.60 24.45 7.28
CA GLU A 139 -0.40 24.91 6.57
C GLU A 139 0.07 23.87 5.54
N THR A 140 -0.01 22.58 5.89
CA THR A 140 0.43 21.49 5.00
C THR A 140 -0.44 21.40 3.75
N VAL A 141 -1.78 21.42 3.89
CA VAL A 141 -2.67 21.27 2.72
C VAL A 141 -2.57 22.46 1.74
N HIS A 142 -2.13 23.62 2.19
CA HIS A 142 -1.95 24.83 1.38
C HIS A 142 -0.52 25.07 0.89
N SER A 143 0.39 24.13 1.13
CA SER A 143 1.80 24.25 0.76
C SER A 143 2.28 23.01 0.00
N PRO A 144 3.29 23.11 -0.85
CA PRO A 144 3.93 21.93 -1.40
C PRO A 144 4.54 21.09 -0.27
N PHE A 145 4.20 19.80 -0.22
CA PHE A 145 4.73 18.86 0.77
C PHE A 145 4.96 17.49 0.13
N ARG A 146 5.61 16.62 0.85
CA ARG A 146 5.72 15.20 0.56
C ARG A 146 5.52 14.40 1.82
N VAL A 147 5.06 13.17 1.69
CA VAL A 147 5.08 12.19 2.78
C VAL A 147 6.53 11.76 3.07
N VAL A 148 6.79 11.27 4.27
CA VAL A 148 8.07 10.63 4.61
C VAL A 148 8.13 9.29 3.88
N PRO A 149 8.98 9.10 2.87
CA PRO A 149 9.02 7.87 2.11
C PRO A 149 9.68 6.76 2.94
N PHE A 150 9.36 5.51 2.63
CA PHE A 150 10.11 4.39 3.17
C PHE A 150 10.86 3.62 2.08
N PHE A 151 11.84 2.84 2.54
CA PHE A 151 12.69 1.99 1.72
C PHE A 151 12.70 0.60 2.34
N ASP A 152 12.42 -0.43 1.54
CA ASP A 152 12.31 -1.78 2.06
C ASP A 152 13.03 -2.80 1.16
N PRO A 153 13.72 -3.79 1.73
CA PRO A 153 14.34 -4.85 0.95
C PRO A 153 13.27 -5.75 0.32
N ALA A 154 13.62 -6.31 -0.85
CA ALA A 154 12.78 -7.29 -1.53
C ALA A 154 13.60 -8.49 -1.99
N PRO A 155 13.02 -9.69 -2.15
CA PRO A 155 13.77 -10.85 -2.63
C PRO A 155 14.34 -10.71 -4.05
N TRP A 156 13.93 -9.68 -4.77
CA TRP A 156 14.37 -9.31 -6.12
C TRP A 156 15.10 -7.96 -6.15
N GLY A 157 15.24 -7.31 -5.00
CA GLY A 157 15.73 -5.94 -4.89
C GLY A 157 17.14 -5.73 -5.44
N GLY A 158 17.35 -4.52 -5.96
CA GLY A 158 18.58 -4.08 -6.57
C GLY A 158 19.52 -3.33 -5.62
N GLN A 159 20.57 -2.77 -6.19
CA GLN A 159 21.63 -2.07 -5.48
C GLN A 159 21.73 -0.58 -5.84
N TRP A 160 21.08 -0.15 -6.93
CA TRP A 160 21.22 1.21 -7.45
C TRP A 160 20.77 2.27 -6.45
N MET A 161 19.58 2.08 -5.89
CA MET A 161 18.99 3.03 -4.95
C MET A 161 19.77 3.08 -3.63
N LYS A 162 20.33 1.94 -3.20
CA LYS A 162 21.20 1.82 -2.03
C LYS A 162 22.40 2.75 -2.13
N GLU A 163 23.03 2.78 -3.31
CA GLU A 163 24.21 3.60 -3.57
C GLU A 163 23.86 5.08 -3.74
N VAL A 164 22.84 5.39 -4.57
CA VAL A 164 22.49 6.76 -4.95
C VAL A 164 21.87 7.56 -3.79
N CYS A 165 21.12 6.88 -2.91
CA CYS A 165 20.50 7.51 -1.76
C CYS A 165 21.27 7.34 -0.45
N ASP A 166 22.49 6.81 -0.50
CA ASP A 166 23.36 6.58 0.69
C ASP A 166 22.59 5.86 1.81
N LEU A 167 21.87 4.78 1.43
CA LEU A 167 21.06 4.01 2.34
C LEU A 167 21.93 3.04 3.16
N ASP A 168 21.34 2.44 4.22
CA ASP A 168 22.04 1.52 5.11
C ASP A 168 22.74 0.39 4.34
N PRO A 169 24.08 0.35 4.33
CA PRO A 169 24.83 -0.63 3.57
C PRO A 169 24.71 -2.06 4.12
N GLU A 170 24.31 -2.21 5.38
CA GLU A 170 24.13 -3.52 6.02
C GLU A 170 22.88 -4.26 5.51
N LYS A 171 21.93 -3.56 4.87
CA LYS A 171 20.79 -4.19 4.20
C LYS A 171 21.27 -4.93 2.95
N GLU A 172 20.70 -6.10 2.68
CA GLU A 172 21.03 -6.89 1.51
C GLU A 172 20.80 -6.12 0.21
N ASN A 173 19.64 -5.48 0.11
CA ASN A 173 19.21 -4.70 -1.05
C ASN A 173 18.10 -3.72 -0.68
N TYR A 174 17.64 -2.94 -1.67
CA TYR A 174 16.39 -2.18 -1.59
C TYR A 174 15.60 -2.41 -2.87
N GLY A 175 14.48 -3.10 -2.77
CA GLY A 175 13.57 -3.31 -3.89
C GLY A 175 12.52 -2.23 -3.99
N TRP A 176 11.93 -1.86 -2.86
CA TRP A 176 10.93 -0.81 -2.70
C TRP A 176 11.60 0.47 -2.23
N CYS A 177 11.51 1.53 -3.02
CA CYS A 177 12.22 2.78 -2.75
C CYS A 177 11.30 3.97 -2.95
N PHE A 178 11.45 4.99 -2.10
CA PHE A 178 10.56 6.15 -2.08
C PHE A 178 9.08 5.77 -2.05
N ASP A 179 8.76 4.68 -1.36
CA ASP A 179 7.39 4.19 -1.34
C ASP A 179 6.48 5.21 -0.65
N CYS A 180 5.54 5.74 -1.42
CA CYS A 180 4.62 6.80 -1.04
C CYS A 180 3.20 6.27 -1.11
N VAL A 181 2.77 5.65 -0.02
CA VAL A 181 1.40 5.20 0.23
C VAL A 181 0.82 6.08 1.33
N PRO A 182 0.01 7.10 1.02
CA PRO A 182 -0.45 8.07 2.01
C PRO A 182 -1.12 7.47 3.25
N GLU A 183 -1.75 6.31 3.12
CA GLU A 183 -2.35 5.61 4.26
C GLU A 183 -1.32 4.99 5.21
N GLU A 184 -0.09 4.77 4.76
CA GLU A 184 0.95 4.08 5.53
C GLU A 184 2.09 4.99 6.00
N ASN A 185 2.41 6.03 5.23
CA ASN A 185 3.49 6.96 5.52
C ASN A 185 3.14 7.95 6.65
N SER A 186 4.12 8.73 7.01
CA SER A 186 4.00 9.85 7.94
C SER A 186 4.27 11.20 7.29
N LEU A 187 3.97 12.27 8.04
CA LEU A 187 4.36 13.65 7.79
C LEU A 187 5.21 14.14 8.97
N TYR A 188 6.04 15.14 8.72
CA TYR A 188 6.76 15.86 9.76
C TYR A 188 6.25 17.29 9.88
N PHE A 189 5.84 17.67 11.10
CA PHE A 189 5.73 19.06 11.49
C PHE A 189 7.00 19.49 12.22
N GLU A 190 7.44 20.70 12.01
CA GLU A 190 8.48 21.31 12.81
C GLU A 190 7.85 22.40 13.68
N VAL A 191 7.89 22.21 14.99
CA VAL A 191 7.31 23.12 15.98
C VAL A 191 8.42 23.58 16.92
N ASN A 192 8.82 24.85 16.85
CA ASN A 192 9.88 25.43 17.67
C ASN A 192 11.22 24.63 17.62
N GLY A 193 11.60 24.17 16.44
CA GLY A 193 12.81 23.36 16.24
C GLY A 193 12.69 21.89 16.68
N VAL A 194 11.50 21.45 17.09
CA VAL A 194 11.21 20.06 17.43
C VAL A 194 10.40 19.42 16.31
N ARG A 195 10.89 18.30 15.78
CA ARG A 195 10.17 17.51 14.79
C ARG A 195 9.12 16.66 15.49
N PHE A 196 7.87 16.83 15.08
CA PHE A 196 6.71 16.02 15.46
C PHE A 196 6.27 15.17 14.26
N GLU A 197 6.13 13.88 14.45
CA GLU A 197 5.73 12.93 13.40
C GLU A 197 4.27 12.52 13.61
N LEU A 198 3.50 12.50 12.50
CA LEU A 198 2.09 12.10 12.50
C LEU A 198 1.78 11.24 11.26
N PRO A 199 0.75 10.39 11.31
CA PRO A 199 0.30 9.66 10.13
C PRO A 199 -0.17 10.60 9.01
N SER A 200 0.27 10.38 7.78
CA SER A 200 -0.21 11.17 6.64
C SER A 200 -1.70 10.97 6.35
N VAL A 201 -2.27 9.85 6.77
CA VAL A 201 -3.72 9.61 6.66
C VAL A 201 -4.56 10.63 7.44
N ASP A 202 -4.02 11.24 8.49
CA ASP A 202 -4.74 12.29 9.23
C ASP A 202 -5.03 13.52 8.36
N LEU A 203 -4.07 13.90 7.51
CA LEU A 203 -4.29 14.96 6.53
C LEU A 203 -5.38 14.57 5.52
N VAL A 204 -5.36 13.33 5.03
CA VAL A 204 -6.38 12.83 4.10
C VAL A 204 -7.77 12.88 4.73
N LEU A 205 -7.92 12.39 5.97
CA LEU A 205 -9.20 12.35 6.67
C LEU A 205 -9.76 13.73 7.02
N LEU A 206 -8.87 14.68 7.40
CA LEU A 206 -9.24 16.02 7.83
C LEU A 206 -9.46 16.99 6.67
N LYS A 207 -8.72 16.83 5.58
CA LYS A 207 -8.64 17.76 4.47
C LYS A 207 -8.85 17.10 3.12
N THR A 208 -9.73 16.10 3.06
CA THR A 208 -9.99 15.28 1.86
C THR A 208 -10.26 16.16 0.64
N ARG A 209 -11.19 17.10 0.75
CA ARG A 209 -11.64 17.95 -0.36
C ARG A 209 -10.57 18.93 -0.82
N GLU A 210 -9.88 19.56 0.13
CA GLU A 210 -8.80 20.51 -0.15
C GLU A 210 -7.59 19.80 -0.77
N LEU A 211 -7.31 18.56 -0.33
CA LEU A 211 -6.17 17.77 -0.78
C LEU A 211 -6.42 17.11 -2.15
N LEU A 212 -7.58 16.50 -2.33
CA LEU A 212 -7.89 15.69 -3.52
C LEU A 212 -8.66 16.46 -4.59
N GLY A 213 -9.36 17.53 -4.21
CA GLY A 213 -10.32 18.21 -5.05
C GLY A 213 -11.68 17.48 -5.10
N GLU A 214 -12.71 18.24 -5.45
CA GLU A 214 -14.10 17.79 -5.42
C GLU A 214 -14.40 16.57 -6.30
N PRO A 215 -13.87 16.46 -7.54
CA PRO A 215 -14.15 15.30 -8.39
C PRO A 215 -13.55 13.99 -7.84
N VAL A 216 -12.34 14.06 -7.26
CA VAL A 216 -11.66 12.88 -6.71
C VAL A 216 -12.33 12.46 -5.41
N GLU A 217 -12.66 13.40 -4.51
CA GLU A 217 -13.44 13.11 -3.31
C GLU A 217 -14.80 12.47 -3.64
N ALA A 218 -15.51 12.98 -4.64
CA ALA A 218 -16.81 12.43 -5.05
C ALA A 218 -16.71 10.98 -5.54
N ARG A 219 -15.57 10.60 -6.16
CA ARG A 219 -15.35 9.25 -6.70
C ARG A 219 -14.78 8.28 -5.67
N PHE A 220 -13.81 8.71 -4.86
CA PHE A 220 -13.02 7.84 -3.99
C PHE A 220 -13.29 8.08 -2.49
N GLY A 221 -14.09 9.08 -2.13
CA GLY A 221 -14.33 9.43 -0.73
C GLY A 221 -13.05 9.91 -0.05
N LYS A 222 -12.78 9.35 1.12
CA LYS A 222 -11.59 9.65 1.93
C LYS A 222 -10.40 8.72 1.66
N ASP A 223 -10.41 8.01 0.55
CA ASP A 223 -9.26 7.23 0.11
C ASP A 223 -8.37 8.10 -0.79
N PHE A 224 -7.07 8.10 -0.56
CA PHE A 224 -6.11 8.73 -1.47
C PHE A 224 -5.83 7.74 -2.61
N PRO A 225 -6.30 7.99 -3.86
CA PRO A 225 -6.41 6.93 -4.87
C PRO A 225 -5.12 6.62 -5.62
N ILE A 226 -4.06 7.37 -5.39
CA ILE A 226 -2.77 7.22 -6.10
C ILE A 226 -1.65 6.95 -5.10
N ARG A 227 -0.77 6.04 -5.50
CA ARG A 227 0.54 5.83 -4.89
C ARG A 227 1.61 5.84 -5.98
N PHE A 228 2.85 6.06 -5.59
CA PHE A 228 4.01 5.78 -6.43
C PHE A 228 5.15 5.23 -5.60
N ASP A 229 5.99 4.46 -6.24
CA ASP A 229 7.24 3.95 -5.69
C ASP A 229 8.26 3.72 -6.80
N PHE A 230 9.51 3.54 -6.41
CA PHE A 230 10.57 3.13 -7.31
C PHE A 230 10.88 1.66 -7.04
N LEU A 231 10.86 0.86 -8.13
CA LEU A 231 11.27 -0.54 -8.10
C LEU A 231 12.70 -0.61 -8.61
N ASP A 232 13.61 -1.01 -7.76
CA ASP A 232 15.01 -1.19 -8.11
C ASP A 232 15.33 -2.68 -8.32
N THR A 233 15.62 -3.05 -9.55
CA THR A 233 16.05 -4.40 -9.93
C THR A 233 17.46 -4.42 -10.53
N VAL A 234 18.20 -3.31 -10.45
CA VAL A 234 19.57 -3.22 -10.99
C VAL A 234 20.52 -4.03 -10.13
N GLY A 235 21.16 -5.05 -10.70
CA GLY A 235 21.93 -6.04 -9.95
C GLY A 235 21.08 -6.95 -9.06
N GLY A 236 19.78 -6.95 -9.28
CA GLY A 236 18.79 -7.79 -8.58
C GLY A 236 18.16 -8.84 -9.49
N GLY A 237 16.85 -9.07 -9.33
CA GLY A 237 16.13 -10.10 -10.09
C GLY A 237 14.79 -9.60 -10.63
N ASN A 238 14.12 -10.43 -11.41
CA ASN A 238 12.77 -10.13 -11.89
C ASN A 238 11.78 -10.05 -10.74
N LEU A 239 10.78 -9.17 -10.81
CA LEU A 239 9.60 -9.26 -9.95
C LEU A 239 8.84 -10.57 -10.20
N SER A 240 7.92 -10.93 -9.31
CA SER A 240 7.02 -12.04 -9.58
C SER A 240 6.14 -11.76 -10.80
N VAL A 241 5.93 -12.75 -11.65
CA VAL A 241 4.89 -12.68 -12.68
C VAL A 241 3.55 -12.64 -11.97
N GLN A 242 2.77 -11.60 -12.20
CA GLN A 242 1.59 -11.28 -11.41
C GLN A 242 0.46 -10.71 -12.27
N VAL A 243 -0.72 -10.64 -11.65
CA VAL A 243 -1.89 -9.96 -12.22
C VAL A 243 -2.66 -9.28 -11.08
N HIS A 244 -3.12 -8.05 -11.31
CA HIS A 244 -4.05 -7.37 -10.41
C HIS A 244 -5.49 -7.72 -10.77
N PRO A 245 -6.39 -7.84 -9.78
CA PRO A 245 -7.80 -8.13 -10.06
C PRO A 245 -8.49 -7.00 -10.83
N THR A 246 -9.60 -7.31 -11.48
CA THR A 246 -10.50 -6.31 -12.04
C THR A 246 -11.30 -5.61 -10.93
N THR A 247 -11.83 -4.42 -11.21
CA THR A 247 -12.70 -3.69 -10.26
C THR A 247 -13.92 -4.51 -9.82
N GLN A 248 -14.53 -5.27 -10.73
CA GLN A 248 -15.63 -6.15 -10.38
C GLN A 248 -15.21 -7.22 -9.39
N PHE A 249 -14.10 -7.92 -9.66
CA PHE A 249 -13.59 -8.98 -8.79
C PHE A 249 -13.25 -8.46 -7.38
N ILE A 250 -12.58 -7.32 -7.29
CA ILE A 250 -12.16 -6.75 -6.00
C ILE A 250 -13.38 -6.31 -5.16
N ARG A 251 -14.41 -5.78 -5.81
CA ARG A 251 -15.68 -5.41 -5.16
C ARG A 251 -16.37 -6.63 -4.56
N GLU A 252 -16.54 -7.67 -5.36
CA GLU A 252 -17.25 -8.88 -4.96
C GLU A 252 -16.53 -9.69 -3.89
N ASN A 253 -15.21 -9.79 -3.99
CA ASN A 253 -14.41 -10.68 -3.15
C ASN A 253 -13.78 -10.02 -1.93
N PHE A 254 -13.55 -8.70 -1.96
CA PHE A 254 -12.79 -8.00 -0.92
C PHE A 254 -13.49 -6.75 -0.36
N GLY A 255 -14.59 -6.31 -0.97
CA GLY A 255 -15.34 -5.12 -0.53
C GLY A 255 -14.65 -3.80 -0.82
N MET A 256 -13.72 -3.76 -1.78
CA MET A 256 -13.10 -2.53 -2.28
C MET A 256 -13.84 -2.00 -3.51
N TYR A 257 -13.71 -0.71 -3.79
CA TYR A 257 -14.48 -0.05 -4.85
C TYR A 257 -13.69 0.20 -6.14
N TYR A 258 -12.37 0.11 -6.11
CA TYR A 258 -11.47 0.28 -7.24
C TYR A 258 -10.29 -0.66 -7.11
N THR A 259 -9.62 -0.94 -8.22
CA THR A 259 -8.51 -1.88 -8.31
C THR A 259 -7.17 -1.17 -8.44
N GLN A 260 -6.09 -1.93 -8.43
CA GLN A 260 -4.76 -1.46 -8.74
C GLN A 260 -4.58 -1.48 -10.26
N ASP A 261 -4.84 -0.34 -10.91
CA ASP A 261 -4.33 -0.04 -12.23
C ASP A 261 -2.98 0.64 -12.06
N GLU A 262 -1.99 0.26 -12.85
CA GLU A 262 -0.64 0.79 -12.69
C GLU A 262 0.04 1.10 -14.02
N SER A 263 1.14 1.80 -13.95
CA SER A 263 2.03 2.06 -15.07
C SER A 263 3.48 2.00 -14.61
N TYR A 264 4.35 1.57 -15.52
CA TYR A 264 5.80 1.62 -15.35
C TYR A 264 6.40 2.69 -16.25
N TYR A 265 7.20 3.56 -15.68
CA TYR A 265 8.09 4.45 -16.41
C TYR A 265 9.54 4.08 -16.08
N LEU A 266 10.35 3.79 -17.07
CA LEU A 266 11.74 3.37 -16.90
C LEU A 266 12.63 4.60 -16.65
N LEU A 267 13.00 4.83 -15.39
CA LEU A 267 13.92 5.91 -15.01
C LEU A 267 15.35 5.62 -15.48
N ASP A 268 15.74 4.34 -15.43
CA ASP A 268 16.98 3.83 -15.99
C ASP A 268 16.83 2.36 -16.37
N ALA A 269 17.63 1.88 -17.31
CA ALA A 269 17.65 0.50 -17.76
C ALA A 269 19.06 0.14 -18.20
N LYS A 270 19.62 -0.90 -17.59
CA LYS A 270 20.94 -1.42 -17.95
C LYS A 270 20.82 -2.41 -19.11
N GLU A 271 21.97 -2.86 -19.61
CA GLU A 271 21.98 -3.88 -20.65
C GLU A 271 21.26 -5.15 -20.18
N GLY A 272 20.34 -5.65 -21.01
CA GLY A 272 19.53 -6.83 -20.69
C GLY A 272 18.24 -6.54 -19.93
N ALA A 273 17.94 -5.29 -19.59
CA ALA A 273 16.68 -4.91 -18.94
C ALA A 273 15.45 -5.33 -19.78
N THR A 274 14.44 -5.82 -19.10
CA THR A 274 13.20 -6.31 -19.73
C THR A 274 11.96 -5.99 -18.91
N VAL A 275 10.81 -5.95 -19.58
CA VAL A 275 9.49 -5.96 -18.94
C VAL A 275 8.67 -7.11 -19.54
N TYR A 276 8.02 -7.88 -18.69
CA TYR A 276 7.06 -8.88 -19.10
C TYR A 276 5.67 -8.26 -19.08
N LEU A 277 4.95 -8.29 -20.22
CA LEU A 277 3.67 -7.59 -20.34
C LEU A 277 2.72 -8.31 -21.31
N GLY A 278 1.54 -8.68 -20.79
CA GLY A 278 0.50 -9.36 -21.55
C GLY A 278 0.91 -10.74 -22.04
N LEU A 279 -0.02 -11.44 -22.63
CA LEU A 279 0.12 -12.82 -23.06
C LEU A 279 0.62 -12.90 -24.51
N LYS A 280 1.26 -13.99 -24.88
CA LYS A 280 1.59 -14.23 -26.29
C LYS A 280 0.34 -14.62 -27.05
N THR A 281 0.22 -14.11 -28.30
CA THR A 281 -0.86 -14.48 -29.19
C THR A 281 -0.86 -15.98 -29.47
N GLY A 282 -2.03 -16.61 -29.41
CA GLY A 282 -2.22 -18.01 -29.76
C GLY A 282 -1.85 -19.05 -28.70
N ILE A 283 -1.59 -18.62 -27.46
CA ILE A 283 -1.35 -19.56 -26.34
C ILE A 283 -2.61 -20.36 -26.01
N ASP A 284 -2.41 -21.59 -25.54
CA ASP A 284 -3.47 -22.38 -24.89
C ASP A 284 -3.61 -21.95 -23.43
N LYS A 285 -4.77 -21.39 -23.08
CA LYS A 285 -5.09 -20.91 -21.73
C LYS A 285 -5.07 -22.04 -20.69
N ASN A 286 -5.60 -23.19 -21.06
CA ASN A 286 -5.68 -24.34 -20.15
C ASN A 286 -4.30 -24.93 -19.89
N GLU A 287 -3.48 -25.01 -20.94
CA GLU A 287 -2.09 -25.45 -20.80
C GLU A 287 -1.29 -24.50 -19.89
N MET A 288 -1.43 -23.18 -20.07
CA MET A 288 -0.76 -22.19 -19.21
C MET A 288 -1.14 -22.37 -17.74
N ILE A 289 -2.44 -22.50 -17.43
CA ILE A 289 -2.90 -22.67 -16.06
C ILE A 289 -2.45 -24.00 -15.47
N GLU A 290 -2.42 -25.08 -16.25
CA GLU A 290 -1.94 -26.38 -15.79
C GLU A 290 -0.42 -26.36 -15.54
N ASP A 291 0.35 -25.71 -16.39
CA ASP A 291 1.79 -25.51 -16.18
C ASP A 291 2.08 -24.66 -14.94
N LEU A 292 1.29 -23.62 -14.67
CA LEU A 292 1.38 -22.84 -13.42
C LEU A 292 1.08 -23.70 -12.19
N ARG A 293 0.07 -24.57 -12.24
CA ARG A 293 -0.27 -25.49 -11.15
C ARG A 293 0.84 -26.51 -10.89
N LYS A 294 1.43 -27.09 -11.95
CA LYS A 294 2.56 -28.00 -11.83
C LYS A 294 3.78 -27.28 -11.26
N ALA A 295 4.05 -26.06 -11.70
CA ALA A 295 5.15 -25.26 -11.19
C ALA A 295 4.95 -24.90 -9.71
N GLN A 296 3.73 -24.59 -9.29
CA GLN A 296 3.38 -24.35 -7.88
C GLN A 296 3.66 -25.55 -6.98
N LYS A 297 3.48 -26.77 -7.52
CA LYS A 297 3.79 -28.03 -6.83
C LYS A 297 5.29 -28.39 -6.90
N GLY A 298 6.09 -27.65 -7.64
CA GLY A 298 7.51 -27.95 -7.86
C GLY A 298 7.78 -29.08 -8.87
N GLU A 299 6.78 -29.48 -9.65
CA GLU A 299 6.90 -30.55 -10.64
C GLU A 299 7.66 -30.10 -11.90
N ILE A 300 7.52 -28.82 -12.25
CA ILE A 300 8.20 -28.19 -13.38
C ILE A 300 8.66 -26.77 -13.03
N VAL A 301 9.58 -26.23 -13.82
CA VAL A 301 9.87 -24.79 -13.87
C VAL A 301 8.93 -24.15 -14.88
N PHE A 302 8.16 -23.14 -14.47
CA PHE A 302 7.27 -22.43 -15.38
C PHE A 302 8.05 -21.68 -16.45
N ASN A 303 7.80 -22.00 -17.71
CA ASN A 303 8.39 -21.32 -18.84
C ASN A 303 7.63 -20.02 -19.16
N THR A 304 7.99 -18.94 -18.49
CA THR A 304 7.33 -17.64 -18.64
C THR A 304 7.33 -17.16 -20.07
N GLU A 305 8.45 -17.33 -20.79
CA GLU A 305 8.59 -16.85 -22.18
C GLU A 305 7.77 -17.66 -23.19
N LYS A 306 7.22 -18.81 -22.82
CA LYS A 306 6.24 -19.54 -23.63
C LYS A 306 4.91 -18.81 -23.69
N TYR A 307 4.51 -18.14 -22.59
CA TYR A 307 3.16 -17.64 -22.38
C TYR A 307 3.06 -16.12 -22.32
N VAL A 308 4.09 -15.44 -21.80
CA VAL A 308 4.09 -13.99 -21.54
C VAL A 308 5.07 -13.30 -22.50
N ASN A 309 4.69 -12.15 -23.01
CA ASN A 309 5.59 -11.35 -23.84
C ASN A 309 6.74 -10.82 -22.98
N LYS A 310 7.96 -10.97 -23.46
CA LYS A 310 9.17 -10.37 -22.89
C LYS A 310 9.63 -9.26 -23.81
N LEU A 311 9.55 -8.04 -23.33
CA LEU A 311 9.88 -6.83 -24.08
C LEU A 311 11.25 -6.34 -23.62
N PRO A 312 12.19 -6.01 -24.51
CA PRO A 312 13.38 -5.28 -24.11
C PRO A 312 12.97 -3.91 -23.60
N ALA A 313 13.57 -3.49 -22.48
CA ALA A 313 13.24 -2.24 -21.83
C ALA A 313 14.40 -1.24 -21.95
N LYS A 314 14.08 0.02 -22.16
CA LYS A 314 15.02 1.12 -22.28
C LYS A 314 14.61 2.27 -21.38
N LYS A 315 15.57 3.08 -20.99
CA LYS A 315 15.30 4.34 -20.31
C LYS A 315 14.26 5.16 -21.08
N HIS A 316 13.26 5.67 -20.37
CA HIS A 316 12.10 6.43 -20.86
C HIS A 316 11.01 5.60 -21.57
N ASP A 317 11.13 4.27 -21.61
CA ASP A 317 10.00 3.45 -22.01
C ASP A 317 8.88 3.55 -20.96
N HIS A 318 7.64 3.42 -21.43
CA HIS A 318 6.45 3.48 -20.60
C HIS A 318 5.50 2.32 -20.92
N TYR A 319 4.93 1.72 -19.88
CA TYR A 319 4.04 0.56 -19.98
C TYR A 319 2.79 0.79 -19.13
N LEU A 320 1.61 0.66 -19.76
CA LEU A 320 0.33 0.67 -19.06
C LEU A 320 -0.02 -0.74 -18.61
N ILE A 321 -0.49 -0.88 -17.39
CA ILE A 321 -0.77 -2.16 -16.75
C ILE A 321 -2.13 -2.10 -16.05
N PRO A 322 -3.23 -2.01 -16.80
CA PRO A 322 -4.55 -2.03 -16.19
C PRO A 322 -4.86 -3.40 -15.58
N GLY A 323 -5.71 -3.42 -14.54
CA GLY A 323 -6.11 -4.65 -13.85
C GLY A 323 -6.53 -5.75 -14.81
N GLY A 324 -6.10 -6.99 -14.58
CA GLY A 324 -6.24 -8.14 -15.50
C GLY A 324 -5.06 -8.37 -16.45
N THR A 325 -4.06 -7.49 -16.48
CA THR A 325 -2.86 -7.67 -17.31
C THR A 325 -1.81 -8.52 -16.59
N VAL A 326 -1.39 -9.62 -17.19
CA VAL A 326 -0.24 -10.41 -16.70
C VAL A 326 1.05 -9.63 -16.96
N HIS A 327 1.85 -9.40 -15.93
CA HIS A 327 3.05 -8.56 -16.05
C HIS A 327 4.10 -8.84 -14.97
N CYS A 328 5.30 -8.32 -15.17
CA CYS A 328 6.29 -7.98 -14.13
C CYS A 328 7.45 -7.16 -14.72
N SER A 329 8.12 -6.37 -13.89
CA SER A 329 9.43 -5.83 -14.22
C SER A 329 10.47 -6.95 -14.23
N GLY A 330 11.32 -6.98 -15.22
CA GLY A 330 12.52 -7.82 -15.25
C GLY A 330 13.66 -7.23 -14.43
N SER A 331 14.79 -7.93 -14.40
CA SER A 331 16.02 -7.42 -13.80
C SER A 331 16.60 -6.24 -14.56
N GLU A 332 17.59 -5.57 -13.96
CA GLU A 332 18.40 -4.50 -14.55
C GLU A 332 17.62 -3.21 -14.91
N ALA A 333 16.50 -2.96 -14.21
CA ALA A 333 15.65 -1.80 -14.43
C ALA A 333 15.46 -0.98 -13.15
N LEU A 334 15.38 0.34 -13.30
CA LEU A 334 14.87 1.26 -12.30
C LEU A 334 13.54 1.81 -12.80
N VAL A 335 12.47 1.42 -12.15
CA VAL A 335 11.10 1.73 -12.55
C VAL A 335 10.51 2.76 -11.60
N LEU A 336 9.87 3.81 -12.13
CA LEU A 336 8.85 4.55 -11.42
C LEU A 336 7.52 3.86 -11.68
N GLU A 337 6.98 3.22 -10.67
CA GLU A 337 5.61 2.71 -10.67
C GLU A 337 4.66 3.80 -10.18
N ILE A 338 3.64 4.09 -10.95
CA ILE A 338 2.52 4.91 -10.53
C ILE A 338 1.29 4.03 -10.61
N SER A 339 0.59 3.89 -9.49
CA SER A 339 -0.53 2.97 -9.41
C SER A 339 -1.68 3.51 -8.56
N SER A 340 -2.85 2.94 -8.77
CA SER A 340 -3.98 3.18 -7.87
C SER A 340 -3.76 2.44 -6.56
N THR A 341 -4.07 3.08 -5.45
CA THR A 341 -4.23 2.39 -4.17
C THR A 341 -5.60 1.71 -4.18
N PRO A 342 -5.72 0.41 -4.03
CA PRO A 342 -5.08 -0.45 -3.03
C PRO A 342 -3.94 -1.31 -3.59
N ASN A 343 -2.81 -1.29 -2.93
CA ASN A 343 -1.57 -1.96 -3.34
C ASN A 343 -1.45 -3.45 -2.92
N LEU A 344 -2.39 -3.95 -2.12
CA LEU A 344 -2.31 -5.32 -1.57
C LEU A 344 -2.68 -6.41 -2.58
N PHE A 345 -3.54 -6.08 -3.56
CA PHE A 345 -4.21 -7.08 -4.40
C PHE A 345 -3.36 -7.51 -5.60
N THR A 346 -2.23 -8.14 -5.30
CA THR A 346 -1.31 -8.71 -6.28
C THR A 346 -1.42 -10.23 -6.28
N PHE A 347 -1.96 -10.82 -7.35
CA PHE A 347 -2.04 -12.27 -7.51
C PHE A 347 -0.81 -12.78 -8.25
N LYS A 348 0.16 -13.30 -7.48
CA LYS A 348 1.37 -13.89 -8.04
C LYS A 348 1.04 -15.19 -8.74
N LEU A 349 1.44 -15.29 -10.01
CA LEU A 349 1.29 -16.49 -10.84
C LEU A 349 2.55 -17.33 -10.81
N TRP A 350 3.73 -16.69 -10.77
CA TRP A 350 5.02 -17.33 -10.73
C TRP A 350 6.07 -16.44 -10.05
N ASP A 351 6.94 -17.02 -9.26
CA ASP A 351 7.96 -16.25 -8.52
C ASP A 351 9.38 -16.80 -8.68
N TRP A 352 9.69 -17.34 -9.85
CA TRP A 352 11.03 -17.78 -10.26
C TRP A 352 11.68 -18.80 -9.30
N GLN A 353 10.89 -19.60 -8.59
CA GLN A 353 11.32 -20.52 -7.52
C GLN A 353 12.03 -19.83 -6.34
N ARG A 354 11.86 -18.56 -6.18
CA ARG A 354 12.49 -17.77 -5.12
C ARG A 354 11.87 -18.05 -3.76
N LEU A 355 12.72 -18.04 -2.75
CA LEU A 355 12.30 -17.99 -1.36
C LEU A 355 12.06 -16.53 -0.93
N GLY A 356 11.22 -16.32 0.05
CA GLY A 356 11.09 -15.04 0.74
C GLY A 356 12.32 -14.76 1.60
N LEU A 357 12.41 -13.55 2.13
CA LEU A 357 13.48 -13.17 3.07
C LEU A 357 13.47 -14.03 4.35
N ASP A 358 12.37 -14.70 4.64
CA ASP A 358 12.22 -15.68 5.72
C ASP A 358 12.67 -17.09 5.35
N GLY A 359 13.23 -17.30 4.16
CA GLY A 359 13.69 -18.60 3.65
C GLY A 359 12.56 -19.57 3.24
N LYS A 360 11.31 -19.12 3.18
CA LYS A 360 10.15 -19.95 2.79
C LYS A 360 9.70 -19.66 1.37
N PRO A 361 9.07 -20.64 0.67
CA PRO A 361 8.43 -20.35 -0.61
C PRO A 361 7.41 -19.22 -0.48
N ARG A 362 7.44 -18.28 -1.42
CA ARG A 362 6.49 -17.16 -1.44
C ARG A 362 5.11 -17.62 -1.88
N PRO A 363 4.03 -17.10 -1.29
CA PRO A 363 2.67 -17.44 -1.69
C PRO A 363 2.42 -17.17 -3.18
N ILE A 364 1.77 -18.10 -3.87
CA ILE A 364 1.33 -18.00 -5.26
C ILE A 364 -0.19 -18.14 -5.29
N ASN A 365 -0.86 -17.38 -6.15
CA ASN A 365 -2.32 -17.26 -6.20
C ASN A 365 -2.87 -17.65 -7.56
N VAL A 366 -2.46 -18.81 -8.11
CA VAL A 366 -2.85 -19.27 -9.46
C VAL A 366 -4.38 -19.35 -9.61
N GLU A 367 -5.07 -19.90 -8.61
CA GLU A 367 -6.52 -20.08 -8.70
C GLU A 367 -7.30 -18.76 -8.72
N ARG A 368 -6.84 -17.73 -7.99
CA ARG A 368 -7.43 -16.38 -8.06
C ARG A 368 -6.99 -15.64 -9.31
N GLY A 369 -5.71 -15.76 -9.64
CA GLY A 369 -5.13 -15.08 -10.81
C GLY A 369 -5.81 -15.48 -12.11
N LYS A 370 -6.09 -16.78 -12.32
CA LYS A 370 -6.77 -17.25 -13.53
C LYS A 370 -8.16 -16.64 -13.77
N GLU A 371 -8.84 -16.24 -12.70
CA GLU A 371 -10.20 -15.66 -12.77
C GLU A 371 -10.18 -14.19 -13.22
N VAL A 372 -9.05 -13.51 -13.05
CA VAL A 372 -8.92 -12.08 -13.32
C VAL A 372 -8.05 -11.78 -14.54
N ILE A 373 -7.39 -12.77 -15.14
CA ILE A 373 -6.60 -12.58 -16.34
C ILE A 373 -7.50 -12.16 -17.50
N ASP A 374 -7.22 -11.00 -18.08
CA ASP A 374 -7.81 -10.59 -19.36
C ASP A 374 -7.04 -11.25 -20.53
N TRP A 375 -7.59 -12.33 -21.01
CA TRP A 375 -7.01 -13.13 -22.07
C TRP A 375 -6.98 -12.45 -23.46
N LYS A 376 -7.58 -11.27 -23.60
CA LYS A 376 -7.55 -10.48 -24.81
C LYS A 376 -6.29 -9.62 -24.92
N ARG A 377 -5.57 -9.44 -23.81
CA ARG A 377 -4.35 -8.64 -23.76
C ARG A 377 -3.17 -9.44 -24.24
N ASP A 378 -3.23 -9.77 -25.54
CA ASP A 378 -2.19 -10.53 -26.22
C ASP A 378 -1.09 -9.63 -26.82
N THR A 379 -0.18 -10.20 -27.60
CA THR A 379 0.96 -9.50 -28.18
C THR A 379 0.56 -8.28 -29.00
N GLU A 380 -0.50 -8.39 -29.78
CA GLU A 380 -0.95 -7.27 -30.62
C GLU A 380 -1.61 -6.17 -29.80
N TYR A 381 -2.42 -6.55 -28.83
CA TYR A 381 -3.01 -5.59 -27.89
C TYR A 381 -1.94 -4.81 -27.11
N VAL A 382 -0.91 -5.52 -26.61
CA VAL A 382 0.21 -4.90 -25.88
C VAL A 382 0.91 -3.86 -26.74
N LYS A 383 1.24 -4.20 -27.98
CA LYS A 383 1.91 -3.27 -28.91
C LYS A 383 1.07 -2.05 -29.25
N GLN A 384 -0.23 -2.23 -29.38
CA GLN A 384 -1.13 -1.17 -29.85
C GLN A 384 -1.62 -0.26 -28.72
N HIS A 385 -1.69 -0.76 -27.47
CA HIS A 385 -2.37 -0.07 -26.40
C HIS A 385 -1.56 0.09 -25.11
N LEU A 386 -0.58 -0.76 -24.82
CA LEU A 386 0.05 -0.80 -23.52
C LEU A 386 1.54 -0.40 -23.50
N ALA A 387 2.30 -0.76 -24.53
CA ALA A 387 3.74 -0.51 -24.57
C ALA A 387 4.06 0.75 -25.35
N ASN A 388 4.66 1.74 -24.72
CA ASN A 388 5.07 3.00 -25.32
C ASN A 388 3.95 3.72 -26.10
N HIS A 389 2.71 3.57 -25.65
CA HIS A 389 1.56 4.23 -26.24
C HIS A 389 1.47 5.67 -25.71
N LEU A 390 2.21 6.57 -26.37
CA LEU A 390 2.35 7.96 -25.96
C LEU A 390 1.73 8.88 -27.01
N THR A 391 0.89 9.81 -26.58
CA THR A 391 0.39 10.90 -27.42
C THR A 391 1.11 12.18 -27.06
N LYS A 392 1.84 12.77 -28.01
CA LYS A 392 2.43 14.09 -27.81
C LYS A 392 1.33 15.15 -27.88
N ILE A 393 1.10 15.86 -26.79
CA ILE A 393 0.10 16.93 -26.70
C ILE A 393 0.70 18.27 -27.15
N SER A 394 1.91 18.57 -26.69
CA SER A 394 2.59 19.83 -26.97
C SER A 394 4.08 19.70 -26.79
N GLU A 395 4.83 20.61 -27.39
CA GLU A 395 6.27 20.71 -27.25
C GLU A 395 6.75 22.15 -27.35
N GLY A 396 7.94 22.40 -26.84
CA GLY A 396 8.66 23.66 -26.93
C GLY A 396 10.16 23.42 -26.85
N ASP A 397 10.94 24.50 -26.81
CA ASP A 397 12.39 24.40 -26.73
C ASP A 397 12.81 23.71 -25.43
N GLY A 398 13.41 22.51 -25.56
CA GLY A 398 13.90 21.71 -24.44
C GLY A 398 12.84 20.93 -23.65
N TRP A 399 11.58 20.88 -24.08
CA TRP A 399 10.54 20.10 -23.41
C TRP A 399 9.49 19.53 -24.38
N SER A 400 8.86 18.42 -23.97
CA SER A 400 7.65 17.90 -24.61
C SER A 400 6.66 17.40 -23.56
N CYS A 401 5.37 17.62 -23.81
CA CYS A 401 4.29 17.09 -22.99
C CYS A 401 3.69 15.86 -23.64
N LEU A 402 3.67 14.75 -22.92
CA LEU A 402 3.18 13.47 -23.40
C LEU A 402 1.97 13.04 -22.55
N LEU A 403 0.92 12.55 -23.21
CA LEU A 403 -0.21 11.90 -22.58
C LEU A 403 -0.02 10.39 -22.70
N TYR A 404 -0.08 9.67 -21.56
CA TYR A 404 0.13 8.22 -21.49
C TYR A 404 -1.17 7.42 -21.52
N THR A 405 -2.30 8.03 -21.17
CA THR A 405 -3.60 7.34 -21.14
C THR A 405 -4.62 8.13 -21.95
N SER A 406 -5.48 7.44 -22.68
CA SER A 406 -6.82 7.93 -22.94
C SER A 406 -7.60 7.83 -21.64
N ASP A 407 -8.45 8.80 -21.39
CA ASP A 407 -9.20 8.94 -20.16
C ASP A 407 -9.95 7.63 -19.82
N ALA A 408 -9.58 6.99 -18.71
CA ALA A 408 -10.29 5.82 -18.20
C ALA A 408 -11.74 6.16 -17.75
N ALA A 409 -12.15 7.41 -17.85
CA ALA A 409 -13.51 7.87 -17.58
C ALA A 409 -14.50 7.55 -18.72
N ASP A 410 -14.01 7.21 -19.92
CA ASP A 410 -14.87 6.89 -21.07
C ASP A 410 -15.29 5.41 -21.15
N GLU A 411 -14.84 4.55 -20.25
CA GLU A 411 -15.22 3.14 -20.16
C GLU A 411 -16.16 2.83 -18.97
N GLY A 412 -16.98 3.78 -18.56
CA GLY A 412 -17.94 3.66 -17.46
C GLY A 412 -19.33 3.23 -17.92
#